data_479e4faa518aabdc3aa3d67e3da2f637
#
_entry.id   479e4faa518aabdc3aa3d67e3da2f637
#
_cell.length_a   1.000
_cell.length_b   1.000
_cell.length_c   1.000
_cell.angle_alpha   90.00
_cell.angle_beta   90.00
_cell.angle_gamma   90.00
#
_symmetry.space_group_name_H-M   'P 1'
#
loop_
_entity.id
_entity.type
_entity.pdbx_description
1 polymer ?
#
loop_
_entity_poly.entity_id
_entity_poly.type
_entity_poly.pdbx_seq_one_letter_code
_entity_poly.pdbx_strand_id
1 'polypeptide(L)'
;MTLAEALAQLDSAEMGGLFPPEILHTEFIEQENDLQLTEETITEYARFCSIPEPVVSELQEAVRLALQDPAAVLIIKTIYRCVYLTDSGWAKPWTHQPLQKKYGDNAHLMCLAAALGLVPILKKLHSRLNISEQITRATCSQLNAFCNNHIAGTGKPGIYPQQFNWLYVYQLPECFMVRLGRFEFRKISYPFHSHVFRHKKTKELVIFANPEFQFDCSGFALENTPGIPDCTFQSVYTEDEYTATGNPVSPDGRTNRETKTINKAEYDLILGHGMPVLDMHIPSGGGMTSEESERSFRLAKQFFTEHSGSDNMPVAIVCSSWIFNPNLPEILPPESNLVRLLKRVHPIPRASTKTDGLWFIFLHEGAFELLKAPRKTSLQKAVTRYIENGGRWRIGGMFLPLDEIE
;
A
#
# COMPACT_ATOMS: atom_id res chain seq x y z
N MET A 1 -14.46 -3.41 32.57
CA MET A 1 -13.13 -2.76 32.53
C MET A 1 -13.10 -1.75 31.40
N THR A 2 -12.66 -0.55 31.65
CA THR A 2 -12.39 0.48 30.63
C THR A 2 -10.99 0.29 30.01
N LEU A 3 -10.76 0.92 28.86
CA LEU A 3 -9.43 0.91 28.24
C LEU A 3 -8.39 1.62 29.13
N ALA A 4 -8.78 2.68 29.85
CA ALA A 4 -7.92 3.37 30.78
C ALA A 4 -7.46 2.46 31.93
N GLU A 5 -8.36 1.65 32.49
CA GLU A 5 -8.01 0.67 33.52
C GLU A 5 -7.08 -0.42 32.97
N ALA A 6 -7.32 -0.90 31.76
CA ALA A 6 -6.45 -1.90 31.12
C ALA A 6 -5.05 -1.36 30.85
N LEU A 7 -4.93 -0.13 30.35
CA LEU A 7 -3.64 0.54 30.13
C LEU A 7 -2.88 0.72 31.47
N ALA A 8 -3.58 1.08 32.55
CA ALA A 8 -2.98 1.21 33.88
C ALA A 8 -2.45 -0.14 34.39
N GLN A 9 -3.21 -1.24 34.19
CA GLN A 9 -2.77 -2.60 34.58
C GLN A 9 -1.55 -3.11 33.79
N LEU A 10 -1.31 -2.52 32.60
CA LEU A 10 -0.17 -2.83 31.75
C LEU A 10 0.97 -1.79 31.86
N ASP A 11 0.97 -0.99 32.95
CA ASP A 11 1.95 0.09 33.16
C ASP A 11 2.10 1.06 31.97
N SER A 12 0.99 1.35 31.30
CA SER A 12 0.94 2.13 30.05
C SER A 12 -0.11 3.25 30.08
N ALA A 13 -0.47 3.75 31.25
CA ALA A 13 -1.49 4.79 31.44
C ALA A 13 -1.19 6.07 30.63
N GLU A 14 0.08 6.40 30.41
CA GLU A 14 0.53 7.53 29.60
C GLU A 14 0.08 7.46 28.14
N MET A 15 -0.25 6.27 27.67
CA MET A 15 -0.74 6.06 26.31
C MET A 15 -2.23 6.38 26.13
N GLY A 16 -2.94 6.69 27.20
CA GLY A 16 -4.35 7.06 27.13
C GLY A 16 -4.62 8.24 26.19
N GLY A 17 -3.68 9.18 26.09
CA GLY A 17 -3.78 10.32 25.17
C GLY A 17 -3.80 9.98 23.67
N LEU A 18 -3.52 8.72 23.30
CA LEU A 18 -3.61 8.24 21.92
C LEU A 18 -5.06 7.88 21.52
N PHE A 19 -5.94 7.75 22.48
CA PHE A 19 -7.32 7.29 22.27
C PHE A 19 -8.32 8.42 22.51
N PRO A 20 -9.43 8.48 21.76
CA PRO A 20 -10.53 9.37 22.07
C PRO A 20 -11.10 9.07 23.46
N PRO A 21 -11.57 10.10 24.20
CA PRO A 21 -12.16 9.92 25.53
C PRO A 21 -13.30 8.92 25.56
N GLU A 22 -14.12 8.86 24.52
CA GLU A 22 -15.24 7.94 24.37
C GLU A 22 -14.82 6.47 24.26
N ILE A 23 -13.64 6.19 23.75
CA ILE A 23 -13.05 4.83 23.73
C ILE A 23 -12.33 4.55 25.05
N LEU A 24 -11.60 5.54 25.57
CA LEU A 24 -10.73 5.39 26.74
C LEU A 24 -11.50 5.11 28.02
N HIS A 25 -12.62 5.83 28.23
CA HIS A 25 -13.35 5.82 29.50
C HIS A 25 -14.68 5.07 29.47
N THR A 26 -15.09 4.54 28.32
CA THR A 26 -16.28 3.71 28.23
C THR A 26 -15.97 2.27 28.62
N GLU A 27 -16.88 1.66 29.37
CA GLU A 27 -16.76 0.25 29.71
C GLU A 27 -16.81 -0.61 28.43
N PHE A 28 -15.86 -1.55 28.32
CA PHE A 28 -15.81 -2.43 27.17
C PHE A 28 -16.93 -3.47 27.30
N ILE A 29 -17.92 -3.36 26.43
CA ILE A 29 -19.03 -4.32 26.31
C ILE A 29 -18.77 -5.11 25.01
N GLU A 30 -18.71 -6.43 25.14
CA GLU A 30 -18.53 -7.33 24.00
C GLU A 30 -19.72 -7.27 23.05
N GLN A 31 -19.45 -7.24 21.74
CA GLN A 31 -20.46 -7.18 20.69
C GLN A 31 -20.35 -8.41 19.78
N GLU A 32 -21.44 -8.75 19.08
CA GLU A 32 -21.50 -9.90 18.18
C GLU A 32 -20.41 -9.90 17.09
N ASN A 33 -20.00 -8.70 16.64
CA ASN A 33 -19.00 -8.54 15.59
C ASN A 33 -17.56 -8.43 16.13
N ASP A 34 -17.34 -8.58 17.42
CA ASP A 34 -16.00 -8.54 18.00
C ASP A 34 -15.15 -9.74 17.59
N LEU A 35 -13.85 -9.55 17.68
CA LEU A 35 -12.88 -10.62 17.49
C LEU A 35 -13.15 -11.75 18.49
N GLN A 36 -13.45 -12.93 17.99
CA GLN A 36 -13.48 -14.15 18.80
C GLN A 36 -12.05 -14.59 19.09
N LEU A 37 -11.49 -14.07 20.17
CA LEU A 37 -10.13 -14.33 20.57
C LEU A 37 -10.04 -15.64 21.35
N THR A 38 -9.89 -16.76 20.63
CA THR A 38 -9.62 -18.08 21.19
C THR A 38 -8.43 -18.71 20.47
N GLU A 39 -7.73 -19.64 21.10
CA GLU A 39 -6.62 -20.35 20.46
C GLU A 39 -7.07 -21.06 19.16
N GLU A 40 -8.21 -21.70 19.18
CA GLU A 40 -8.78 -22.42 18.04
C GLU A 40 -9.09 -21.48 16.87
N THR A 41 -9.84 -20.42 17.13
CA THR A 41 -10.25 -19.45 16.11
C THR A 41 -9.05 -18.75 15.47
N ILE A 42 -8.09 -18.30 16.28
CA ILE A 42 -6.90 -17.62 15.76
C ILE A 42 -6.02 -18.59 14.96
N THR A 43 -5.93 -19.86 15.37
CA THR A 43 -5.23 -20.90 14.62
C THR A 43 -5.89 -21.14 13.26
N GLU A 44 -7.22 -21.26 13.19
CA GLU A 44 -7.95 -21.38 11.92
C GLU A 44 -7.65 -20.20 11.00
N TYR A 45 -7.72 -18.98 11.53
CA TYR A 45 -7.47 -17.77 10.73
C TYR A 45 -6.03 -17.70 10.24
N ALA A 46 -5.05 -18.04 11.08
CA ALA A 46 -3.65 -18.07 10.70
C ALA A 46 -3.38 -19.06 9.54
N ARG A 47 -3.95 -20.27 9.63
CA ARG A 47 -3.87 -21.28 8.56
C ARG A 47 -4.60 -20.83 7.31
N PHE A 48 -5.75 -20.17 7.44
CA PHE A 48 -6.47 -19.59 6.29
C PHE A 48 -5.60 -18.56 5.54
N CYS A 49 -4.80 -17.78 6.27
CA CYS A 49 -3.84 -16.82 5.72
C CYS A 49 -2.53 -17.46 5.22
N SER A 50 -2.38 -18.77 5.28
CA SER A 50 -1.16 -19.51 4.93
C SER A 50 0.06 -19.14 5.78
N ILE A 51 -0.15 -18.81 7.06
CA ILE A 51 0.93 -18.60 8.03
C ILE A 51 1.58 -19.96 8.34
N PRO A 52 2.92 -20.07 8.31
CA PRO A 52 3.62 -21.34 8.56
C PRO A 52 3.37 -21.92 9.97
N GLU A 53 3.26 -23.25 10.10
CA GLU A 53 2.96 -23.92 11.36
C GLU A 53 3.89 -23.56 12.54
N PRO A 54 5.21 -23.34 12.36
CA PRO A 54 6.05 -22.87 13.46
C PRO A 54 5.57 -21.54 14.04
N VAL A 55 5.17 -20.60 13.16
CA VAL A 55 4.62 -19.28 13.59
C VAL A 55 3.24 -19.44 14.20
N VAL A 56 2.42 -20.36 13.68
CA VAL A 56 1.10 -20.67 14.27
C VAL A 56 1.26 -21.17 15.71
N SER A 57 2.26 -22.01 15.99
CA SER A 57 2.51 -22.52 17.33
C SER A 57 2.93 -21.40 18.30
N GLU A 58 3.79 -20.48 17.87
CA GLU A 58 4.17 -19.31 18.67
C GLU A 58 2.98 -18.36 18.90
N LEU A 59 2.14 -18.19 17.89
CA LEU A 59 0.92 -17.38 17.97
C LEU A 59 -0.09 -17.98 18.98
N GLN A 60 -0.27 -19.30 18.98
CA GLN A 60 -1.13 -19.99 19.96
C GLN A 60 -0.64 -19.72 21.40
N GLU A 61 0.66 -19.81 21.63
CA GLU A 61 1.22 -19.52 22.94
C GLU A 61 0.98 -18.06 23.37
N ALA A 62 1.22 -17.10 22.46
CA ALA A 62 0.97 -15.69 22.71
C ALA A 62 -0.53 -15.41 23.01
N VAL A 63 -1.45 -16.06 22.30
CA VAL A 63 -2.89 -15.94 22.55
C VAL A 63 -3.25 -16.57 23.91
N ARG A 64 -2.68 -17.72 24.25
CA ARG A 64 -2.91 -18.37 25.56
C ARG A 64 -2.48 -17.47 26.71
N LEU A 65 -1.30 -16.83 26.58
CA LEU A 65 -0.82 -15.86 27.56
C LEU A 65 -1.78 -14.65 27.68
N ALA A 66 -2.24 -14.12 26.54
CA ALA A 66 -3.18 -13.00 26.54
C ALA A 66 -4.52 -13.35 27.21
N LEU A 67 -5.05 -14.56 26.98
CA LEU A 67 -6.33 -15.00 27.55
C LEU A 67 -6.33 -15.12 29.08
N GLN A 68 -5.15 -15.20 29.71
CA GLN A 68 -5.00 -15.18 31.16
C GLN A 68 -5.08 -13.77 31.77
N ASP A 69 -5.10 -12.74 30.93
CA ASP A 69 -5.07 -11.33 31.35
C ASP A 69 -6.20 -10.54 30.67
N PRO A 70 -7.26 -10.19 31.41
CA PRO A 70 -8.37 -9.40 30.87
C PRO A 70 -7.93 -8.06 30.24
N ALA A 71 -6.84 -7.44 30.75
CA ALA A 71 -6.32 -6.20 30.19
C ALA A 71 -5.71 -6.43 28.80
N ALA A 72 -4.94 -7.51 28.63
CA ALA A 72 -4.38 -7.86 27.32
C ALA A 72 -5.49 -8.20 26.30
N VAL A 73 -6.50 -8.98 26.69
CA VAL A 73 -7.66 -9.29 25.86
C VAL A 73 -8.37 -8.01 25.40
N LEU A 74 -8.57 -7.06 26.32
CA LEU A 74 -9.22 -5.80 26.02
C LEU A 74 -8.41 -4.97 25.02
N ILE A 75 -7.10 -4.88 25.19
CA ILE A 75 -6.21 -4.17 24.24
C ILE A 75 -6.30 -4.80 22.85
N ILE A 76 -6.19 -6.13 22.73
CA ILE A 76 -6.25 -6.85 21.43
C ILE A 76 -7.60 -6.60 20.76
N LYS A 77 -8.71 -6.71 21.48
CA LYS A 77 -10.07 -6.44 20.95
C LYS A 77 -10.25 -4.96 20.59
N THR A 78 -9.65 -4.04 21.35
CA THR A 78 -9.66 -2.61 21.02
C THR A 78 -8.91 -2.33 19.73
N ILE A 79 -7.72 -2.91 19.52
CA ILE A 79 -6.99 -2.82 18.25
C ILE A 79 -7.87 -3.30 17.11
N TYR A 80 -8.48 -4.47 17.24
CA TYR A 80 -9.38 -5.02 16.23
C TYR A 80 -10.54 -4.06 15.90
N ARG A 81 -11.26 -3.55 16.93
CA ARG A 81 -12.37 -2.59 16.71
C ARG A 81 -11.91 -1.35 15.97
N CYS A 82 -10.80 -0.77 16.38
CA CYS A 82 -10.29 0.45 15.77
C CYS A 82 -9.84 0.29 14.33
N VAL A 83 -9.37 -0.90 13.97
CA VAL A 83 -9.00 -1.20 12.58
C VAL A 83 -10.22 -1.52 11.72
N TYR A 84 -11.19 -2.27 12.25
CA TYR A 84 -12.21 -2.90 11.42
C TYR A 84 -13.64 -2.45 11.69
N LEU A 85 -13.96 -1.90 12.87
CA LEU A 85 -15.33 -1.60 13.24
C LEU A 85 -15.63 -0.09 13.40
N THR A 86 -14.68 0.78 13.13
CA THR A 86 -14.91 2.23 13.16
C THR A 86 -15.03 2.79 11.75
N ASP A 87 -16.06 3.61 11.51
CA ASP A 87 -16.31 4.26 10.21
C ASP A 87 -15.25 5.31 9.84
N SER A 88 -14.39 5.68 10.77
CA SER A 88 -13.45 6.78 10.61
C SER A 88 -12.12 6.43 9.96
N GLY A 89 -11.90 5.17 9.56
CA GLY A 89 -10.59 4.75 9.05
C GLY A 89 -9.48 5.08 10.06
N TRP A 90 -9.70 4.80 11.30
CA TRP A 90 -8.95 5.24 12.47
C TRP A 90 -7.63 4.50 12.61
N ALA A 91 -6.84 4.52 11.57
CA ALA A 91 -5.48 4.05 11.58
C ALA A 91 -4.55 5.12 12.16
N LYS A 92 -4.75 5.52 13.42
CA LYS A 92 -3.63 6.12 14.14
C LYS A 92 -2.60 5.05 14.42
N PRO A 93 -1.31 5.41 14.53
CA PRO A 93 -0.23 4.45 14.75
C PRO A 93 -0.51 3.68 16.05
N TRP A 94 -1.18 2.55 15.92
CA TRP A 94 -1.38 1.61 16.99
C TRP A 94 -0.02 1.10 17.38
N THR A 95 0.30 1.30 18.62
CA THR A 95 1.53 0.82 19.17
C THR A 95 1.25 -0.49 19.90
N HIS A 96 2.14 -1.44 19.74
CA HIS A 96 2.18 -2.66 20.57
C HIS A 96 2.73 -2.38 21.97
N GLN A 97 3.14 -1.14 22.25
CA GLN A 97 3.84 -0.77 23.49
C GLN A 97 3.13 -1.20 24.78
N PRO A 98 1.79 -1.05 24.95
CA PRO A 98 1.13 -1.50 26.17
C PRO A 98 1.32 -3.00 26.44
N LEU A 99 1.26 -3.81 25.37
CA LEU A 99 1.49 -5.25 25.46
C LEU A 99 2.98 -5.57 25.58
N GLN A 100 3.84 -4.82 24.92
CA GLN A 100 5.28 -5.07 24.89
C GLN A 100 5.94 -4.93 26.26
N LYS A 101 5.52 -3.95 27.07
CA LYS A 101 6.06 -3.77 28.43
C LYS A 101 5.92 -5.03 29.27
N LYS A 102 4.78 -5.74 29.15
CA LYS A 102 4.49 -6.94 29.95
C LYS A 102 4.88 -8.24 29.25
N TYR A 103 4.69 -8.33 27.93
CA TYR A 103 4.79 -9.58 27.17
C TYR A 103 6.00 -9.64 26.22
N GLY A 104 6.82 -8.57 26.18
CA GLY A 104 8.00 -8.54 25.31
C GLY A 104 7.61 -8.81 23.83
N ASP A 105 8.32 -9.73 23.18
CA ASP A 105 8.12 -10.07 21.78
C ASP A 105 6.75 -10.69 21.48
N ASN A 106 6.09 -11.33 22.44
CA ASN A 106 4.75 -11.87 22.27
C ASN A 106 3.71 -10.78 21.94
N ALA A 107 3.99 -9.52 22.27
CA ALA A 107 3.13 -8.40 21.90
C ALA A 107 2.90 -8.28 20.40
N HIS A 108 3.91 -8.55 19.58
CA HIS A 108 3.81 -8.52 18.12
C HIS A 108 2.92 -9.63 17.58
N LEU A 109 2.93 -10.81 18.23
CA LEU A 109 2.02 -11.92 17.91
C LEU A 109 0.59 -11.64 18.39
N MET A 110 0.42 -11.00 19.56
CA MET A 110 -0.89 -10.55 20.03
C MET A 110 -1.51 -9.51 19.09
N CYS A 111 -0.70 -8.60 18.54
CA CYS A 111 -1.13 -7.69 17.49
C CYS A 111 -1.48 -8.43 16.19
N LEU A 112 -0.72 -9.46 15.81
CA LEU A 112 -1.05 -10.31 14.67
C LEU A 112 -2.39 -11.03 14.87
N ALA A 113 -2.70 -11.47 16.10
CA ALA A 113 -4.00 -12.05 16.42
C ALA A 113 -5.16 -11.04 16.17
N ALA A 114 -4.99 -9.78 16.54
CA ALA A 114 -5.95 -8.72 16.20
C ALA A 114 -6.10 -8.54 14.70
N ALA A 115 -4.99 -8.55 13.94
CA ALA A 115 -4.97 -8.40 12.50
C ALA A 115 -5.68 -9.56 11.78
N LEU A 116 -5.57 -10.79 12.28
CA LEU A 116 -6.24 -11.99 11.76
C LEU A 116 -7.76 -11.90 11.80
N GLY A 117 -8.31 -10.99 12.59
CA GLY A 117 -9.75 -10.65 12.56
C GLY A 117 -10.24 -10.13 11.20
N LEU A 118 -9.35 -9.81 10.25
CA LEU A 118 -9.72 -9.55 8.86
C LEU A 118 -10.39 -10.75 8.18
N VAL A 119 -10.04 -11.98 8.55
CA VAL A 119 -10.52 -13.20 7.89
C VAL A 119 -12.05 -13.34 7.88
N PRO A 120 -12.75 -13.28 9.03
CA PRO A 120 -14.24 -13.39 9.03
C PRO A 120 -14.88 -12.22 8.30
N ILE A 121 -14.29 -11.03 8.35
CA ILE A 121 -14.80 -9.84 7.67
C ILE A 121 -14.75 -10.05 6.14
N LEU A 122 -13.61 -10.47 5.60
CA LEU A 122 -13.48 -10.73 4.17
C LEU A 122 -14.29 -11.93 3.71
N LYS A 123 -14.38 -13.01 4.48
CA LYS A 123 -15.27 -14.13 4.15
C LYS A 123 -16.71 -13.64 3.97
N LYS A 124 -17.21 -12.80 4.88
CA LYS A 124 -18.57 -12.23 4.81
C LYS A 124 -18.75 -11.26 3.63
N LEU A 125 -17.80 -10.35 3.43
CA LEU A 125 -17.84 -9.38 2.32
C LEU A 125 -17.78 -10.08 0.97
N HIS A 126 -16.80 -10.96 0.77
CA HIS A 126 -16.60 -11.65 -0.49
C HIS A 126 -17.76 -12.59 -0.85
N SER A 127 -18.33 -13.28 0.16
CA SER A 127 -19.54 -14.10 -0.06
C SER A 127 -20.70 -13.26 -0.59
N ARG A 128 -20.92 -12.06 -0.05
CA ARG A 128 -21.99 -11.14 -0.52
C ARG A 128 -21.76 -10.65 -1.94
N LEU A 129 -20.50 -10.53 -2.34
CA LEU A 129 -20.10 -10.07 -3.67
C LEU A 129 -19.88 -11.21 -4.68
N ASN A 130 -20.21 -12.46 -4.31
CA ASN A 130 -19.96 -13.66 -5.09
C ASN A 130 -18.49 -13.85 -5.49
N ILE A 131 -17.55 -13.39 -4.67
CA ILE A 131 -16.11 -13.57 -4.87
C ILE A 131 -15.72 -14.94 -4.32
N SER A 132 -14.93 -15.69 -5.09
CA SER A 132 -14.54 -17.07 -4.73
C SER A 132 -13.70 -17.13 -3.44
N GLU A 133 -13.80 -18.25 -2.72
CA GLU A 133 -12.96 -18.49 -1.53
C GLU A 133 -11.47 -18.49 -1.88
N GLN A 134 -11.10 -18.90 -3.10
CA GLN A 134 -9.71 -18.87 -3.56
C GLN A 134 -9.16 -17.44 -3.57
N ILE A 135 -9.92 -16.46 -4.06
CA ILE A 135 -9.55 -15.05 -4.05
C ILE A 135 -9.53 -14.53 -2.61
N THR A 136 -10.49 -14.95 -1.77
CA THR A 136 -10.52 -14.58 -0.35
C THR A 136 -9.26 -15.05 0.38
N ARG A 137 -8.85 -16.31 0.19
CA ARG A 137 -7.61 -16.86 0.76
C ARG A 137 -6.38 -16.13 0.26
N ALA A 138 -6.31 -15.89 -1.05
CA ALA A 138 -5.21 -15.14 -1.65
C ALA A 138 -5.11 -13.73 -1.05
N THR A 139 -6.23 -13.04 -0.87
CA THR A 139 -6.30 -11.70 -0.26
C THR A 139 -5.87 -11.74 1.21
N CYS A 140 -6.40 -12.67 2.02
CA CYS A 140 -6.01 -12.84 3.42
C CYS A 140 -4.53 -13.23 3.61
N SER A 141 -3.88 -13.82 2.59
CA SER A 141 -2.45 -14.16 2.66
C SER A 141 -1.53 -12.93 2.79
N GLN A 142 -2.06 -11.72 2.64
CA GLN A 142 -1.34 -10.48 2.96
C GLN A 142 -0.89 -10.43 4.42
N LEU A 143 -1.64 -11.03 5.34
CA LEU A 143 -1.24 -11.11 6.75
C LEU A 143 0.01 -11.99 6.93
N ASN A 144 0.16 -13.05 6.14
CA ASN A 144 1.42 -13.81 6.09
C ASN A 144 2.57 -12.96 5.52
N ALA A 145 2.32 -12.17 4.46
CA ALA A 145 3.34 -11.27 3.92
C ALA A 145 3.78 -10.23 4.96
N PHE A 146 2.86 -9.70 5.76
CA PHE A 146 3.18 -8.79 6.86
C PHE A 146 3.99 -9.48 7.97
N CYS A 147 3.63 -10.70 8.34
CA CYS A 147 4.41 -11.50 9.29
C CYS A 147 5.83 -11.76 8.77
N ASN A 148 5.98 -12.11 7.50
CA ASN A 148 7.28 -12.31 6.87
C ASN A 148 8.13 -11.03 6.84
N ASN A 149 7.52 -9.85 6.63
CA ASN A 149 8.22 -8.57 6.75
C ASN A 149 8.75 -8.35 8.16
N HIS A 150 7.95 -8.69 9.18
CA HIS A 150 8.36 -8.57 10.58
C HIS A 150 9.54 -9.51 10.89
N ILE A 151 9.46 -10.77 10.44
CA ILE A 151 10.58 -11.73 10.57
C ILE A 151 11.83 -11.23 9.85
N ALA A 152 11.70 -10.70 8.63
CA ALA A 152 12.84 -10.20 7.86
C ALA A 152 13.53 -8.99 8.53
N GLY A 153 12.77 -8.13 9.19
CA GLY A 153 13.29 -6.95 9.89
C GLY A 153 13.83 -7.24 11.28
N THR A 154 13.10 -8.05 12.07
CA THR A 154 13.38 -8.26 13.51
C THR A 154 13.97 -9.64 13.85
N GLY A 155 13.82 -10.62 12.95
CA GLY A 155 14.13 -12.03 13.22
C GLY A 155 13.02 -12.78 13.95
N LYS A 156 11.88 -12.16 14.27
CA LYS A 156 10.80 -12.73 15.06
C LYS A 156 9.45 -12.59 14.36
N PRO A 157 8.48 -13.53 14.54
CA PRO A 157 7.16 -13.40 13.96
C PRO A 157 6.34 -12.30 14.64
N GLY A 158 5.41 -11.70 13.89
CA GLY A 158 4.55 -10.63 14.37
C GLY A 158 4.03 -9.76 13.25
N ILE A 159 3.65 -8.53 13.57
CA ILE A 159 3.21 -7.51 12.62
C ILE A 159 3.73 -6.14 13.07
N TYR A 160 4.18 -5.32 12.11
CA TYR A 160 4.52 -3.94 12.40
C TYR A 160 3.26 -3.08 12.58
N PRO A 161 3.21 -2.17 13.57
CA PRO A 161 2.06 -1.28 13.77
C PRO A 161 1.65 -0.48 12.52
N GLN A 162 2.62 -0.05 11.72
CA GLN A 162 2.39 0.70 10.49
C GLN A 162 1.56 -0.07 9.46
N GLN A 163 1.58 -1.41 9.50
CA GLN A 163 0.84 -2.26 8.57
C GLN A 163 -0.66 -2.28 8.85
N PHE A 164 -1.09 -1.92 10.08
CA PHE A 164 -2.50 -1.76 10.40
C PHE A 164 -3.18 -0.67 9.55
N ASN A 165 -2.42 0.36 9.15
CA ASN A 165 -2.93 1.43 8.28
C ASN A 165 -3.45 0.92 6.92
N TRP A 166 -3.04 -0.28 6.51
CA TRP A 166 -3.51 -0.91 5.27
C TRP A 166 -4.69 -1.84 5.47
N LEU A 167 -4.85 -2.44 6.65
CA LEU A 167 -5.81 -3.52 6.84
C LEU A 167 -7.27 -3.06 6.67
N TYR A 168 -7.60 -1.81 7.02
CA TYR A 168 -8.96 -1.31 6.87
C TYR A 168 -9.41 -1.21 5.41
N VAL A 169 -8.48 -0.98 4.45
CA VAL A 169 -8.85 -0.80 3.03
C VAL A 169 -9.37 -2.09 2.39
N TYR A 170 -9.04 -3.25 2.98
CA TYR A 170 -9.51 -4.54 2.45
C TYR A 170 -11.01 -4.75 2.58
N GLN A 171 -11.63 -4.10 3.56
CA GLN A 171 -13.04 -4.31 3.89
C GLN A 171 -13.99 -3.21 3.38
N LEU A 172 -13.48 -2.14 2.76
CA LEU A 172 -14.30 -1.03 2.30
C LEU A 172 -15.26 -1.50 1.18
N PRO A 173 -16.59 -1.50 1.39
CA PRO A 173 -17.51 -2.17 0.45
C PRO A 173 -17.47 -1.63 -0.98
N GLU A 174 -17.16 -0.34 -1.15
CA GLU A 174 -17.16 0.33 -2.45
C GLU A 174 -15.80 0.28 -3.17
N CYS A 175 -14.73 0.06 -2.43
CA CYS A 175 -13.37 0.03 -2.96
C CYS A 175 -12.47 -1.02 -2.26
N PHE A 176 -13.05 -2.19 -1.99
CA PHE A 176 -12.34 -3.29 -1.33
C PHE A 176 -11.11 -3.74 -2.13
N MET A 177 -10.10 -4.19 -1.40
CA MET A 177 -8.86 -4.71 -1.97
C MET A 177 -8.99 -6.21 -2.22
N VAL A 178 -8.56 -6.68 -3.40
CA VAL A 178 -8.47 -8.11 -3.73
C VAL A 178 -7.10 -8.45 -4.30
N ARG A 179 -6.59 -9.64 -3.94
CA ARG A 179 -5.36 -10.18 -4.51
C ARG A 179 -5.65 -11.05 -5.71
N LEU A 180 -5.12 -10.64 -6.86
CA LEU A 180 -5.31 -11.31 -8.15
C LEU A 180 -3.93 -11.66 -8.74
N GLY A 181 -3.47 -12.86 -8.48
CA GLY A 181 -2.11 -13.28 -8.81
C GLY A 181 -1.05 -12.62 -7.93
N ARG A 182 -0.08 -11.95 -8.57
CA ARG A 182 1.05 -11.33 -7.88
C ARG A 182 0.69 -10.04 -7.14
N PHE A 183 -0.30 -9.30 -7.65
CA PHE A 183 -0.65 -7.97 -7.18
C PHE A 183 -2.02 -7.93 -6.51
N GLU A 184 -2.27 -6.84 -5.78
CA GLU A 184 -3.55 -6.51 -5.19
C GLU A 184 -4.12 -5.29 -5.90
N PHE A 185 -5.44 -5.25 -6.02
CA PHE A 185 -6.14 -4.20 -6.74
C PHE A 185 -7.38 -3.76 -5.99
N ARG A 186 -7.66 -2.46 -6.08
CA ARG A 186 -8.94 -1.89 -5.68
C ARG A 186 -9.39 -0.86 -6.72
N LYS A 187 -10.70 -0.72 -6.89
CA LYS A 187 -11.24 0.31 -7.76
C LYS A 187 -11.38 1.62 -7.00
N ILE A 188 -10.84 2.69 -7.57
CA ILE A 188 -10.93 4.06 -7.02
C ILE A 188 -11.19 5.07 -8.15
N SER A 189 -11.58 6.29 -7.79
CA SER A 189 -11.46 7.44 -8.69
C SER A 189 -10.01 7.89 -8.76
N TYR A 190 -9.50 8.18 -9.96
CA TYR A 190 -8.12 8.65 -10.15
C TYR A 190 -7.89 9.97 -9.39
N PRO A 191 -7.03 10.01 -8.37
CA PRO A 191 -6.97 11.15 -7.45
C PRO A 191 -6.03 12.26 -7.92
N PHE A 192 -5.29 12.05 -9.04
CA PHE A 192 -4.28 12.98 -9.50
C PHE A 192 -4.79 13.82 -10.68
N HIS A 193 -4.13 14.95 -10.95
CA HIS A 193 -4.44 15.87 -12.02
C HIS A 193 -3.46 15.77 -13.22
N SER A 194 -2.74 14.65 -13.34
CA SER A 194 -2.05 14.33 -14.58
C SER A 194 -3.07 13.85 -15.61
N HIS A 195 -2.85 14.21 -16.88
CA HIS A 195 -3.75 13.90 -17.97
C HIS A 195 -3.03 13.08 -19.04
N VAL A 196 -3.68 12.05 -19.52
CA VAL A 196 -3.16 11.21 -20.62
C VAL A 196 -4.11 11.26 -21.78
N PHE A 197 -3.59 11.69 -22.90
CA PHE A 197 -4.29 11.74 -24.17
C PHE A 197 -3.70 10.72 -25.13
N ARG A 198 -4.56 10.09 -25.94
CA ARG A 198 -4.18 9.15 -27.00
C ARG A 198 -4.61 9.69 -28.34
N HIS A 199 -3.64 9.82 -29.26
CA HIS A 199 -3.95 10.26 -30.62
C HIS A 199 -4.84 9.24 -31.35
N LYS A 200 -5.96 9.68 -31.91
CA LYS A 200 -7.00 8.82 -32.50
C LYS A 200 -6.49 7.89 -33.60
N LYS A 201 -5.58 8.39 -34.46
CA LYS A 201 -5.03 7.64 -35.59
C LYS A 201 -3.77 6.87 -35.25
N THR A 202 -2.74 7.54 -34.70
CA THR A 202 -1.41 6.95 -34.46
C THR A 202 -1.33 6.13 -33.20
N LYS A 203 -2.29 6.31 -32.27
CA LYS A 203 -2.30 5.74 -30.91
C LYS A 203 -1.18 6.23 -30.01
N GLU A 204 -0.38 7.20 -30.45
CA GLU A 204 0.65 7.84 -29.63
C GLU A 204 0.04 8.48 -28.38
N LEU A 205 0.72 8.30 -27.26
CA LEU A 205 0.32 8.88 -25.99
C LEU A 205 1.01 10.22 -25.74
N VAL A 206 0.26 11.17 -25.24
CA VAL A 206 0.77 12.41 -24.67
C VAL A 206 0.37 12.45 -23.21
N ILE A 207 1.36 12.41 -22.32
CA ILE A 207 1.17 12.44 -20.88
C ILE A 207 1.55 13.83 -20.40
N PHE A 208 0.62 14.55 -19.77
CA PHE A 208 0.90 15.81 -19.11
C PHE A 208 1.08 15.60 -17.62
N ALA A 209 2.16 16.16 -17.08
CA ALA A 209 2.46 16.12 -15.65
C ALA A 209 1.35 16.77 -14.84
N ASN A 210 1.22 16.34 -13.58
CA ASN A 210 0.33 16.99 -12.62
C ASN A 210 0.70 18.48 -12.52
N PRO A 211 -0.24 19.42 -12.64
CA PRO A 211 0.06 20.85 -12.50
C PRO A 211 0.65 21.16 -11.13
N GLU A 212 1.40 22.23 -11.04
CA GLU A 212 2.05 22.74 -9.82
C GLU A 212 3.12 21.82 -9.20
N PHE A 213 3.46 20.68 -9.85
CA PHE A 213 4.59 19.89 -9.41
C PHE A 213 5.91 20.61 -9.70
N GLN A 214 6.84 20.49 -8.75
CA GLN A 214 8.18 21.04 -8.85
C GLN A 214 9.14 20.02 -9.44
N PHE A 215 10.02 20.45 -10.34
CA PHE A 215 10.96 19.60 -11.05
C PHE A 215 12.37 20.11 -10.92
N ASP A 216 13.34 19.18 -10.85
CA ASP A 216 14.77 19.50 -10.94
C ASP A 216 15.22 19.77 -12.39
N CYS A 217 16.48 20.11 -12.56
CA CYS A 217 17.06 20.41 -13.88
C CYS A 217 17.05 19.21 -14.84
N SER A 218 16.89 17.99 -14.33
CA SER A 218 16.79 16.76 -15.13
C SER A 218 15.34 16.40 -15.48
N GLY A 219 14.36 17.17 -15.01
CA GLY A 219 12.93 16.92 -15.27
C GLY A 219 12.30 15.89 -14.35
N PHE A 220 12.94 15.53 -13.23
CA PHE A 220 12.32 14.64 -12.24
C PHE A 220 11.59 15.42 -11.16
N ALA A 221 10.43 14.89 -10.75
CA ALA A 221 9.62 15.53 -9.73
C ALA A 221 10.32 15.53 -8.35
N LEU A 222 10.16 16.64 -7.65
CA LEU A 222 10.61 16.89 -6.29
C LEU A 222 9.46 16.71 -5.29
N GLU A 223 9.75 16.84 -4.00
CA GLU A 223 8.72 16.94 -2.98
C GLU A 223 7.88 18.21 -3.17
N ASN A 224 6.61 18.17 -2.76
CA ASN A 224 5.70 19.29 -2.96
C ASN A 224 5.80 20.33 -1.82
N THR A 225 7.04 20.75 -1.52
CA THR A 225 7.34 21.76 -0.50
C THR A 225 7.73 23.07 -1.19
N PRO A 226 7.08 24.20 -0.90
CA PRO A 226 7.43 25.48 -1.48
C PRO A 226 8.90 25.87 -1.24
N GLY A 227 9.57 26.38 -2.27
CA GLY A 227 10.92 26.95 -2.15
C GLY A 227 12.05 25.93 -2.04
N ILE A 228 11.85 24.70 -2.55
CA ILE A 228 12.94 23.71 -2.62
C ILE A 228 14.09 24.26 -3.49
N PRO A 229 15.34 24.27 -2.98
CA PRO A 229 16.48 24.84 -3.68
C PRO A 229 16.75 24.23 -5.06
N ASP A 230 16.46 22.91 -5.22
CA ASP A 230 16.71 22.17 -6.45
C ASP A 230 15.63 22.37 -7.53
N CYS A 231 14.55 23.13 -7.23
CA CYS A 231 13.48 23.39 -8.19
C CYS A 231 13.94 24.32 -9.32
N THR A 232 13.83 23.85 -10.57
CA THR A 232 14.18 24.63 -11.76
C THR A 232 12.97 25.12 -12.54
N PHE A 233 11.85 24.40 -12.45
CA PHE A 233 10.55 24.81 -13.01
C PHE A 233 9.40 24.12 -12.29
N GLN A 234 8.22 24.68 -12.48
CA GLN A 234 6.96 24.14 -12.01
C GLN A 234 6.08 23.80 -13.23
N SER A 235 5.43 22.64 -13.19
CA SER A 235 4.54 22.23 -14.28
C SER A 235 3.26 23.04 -14.30
N VAL A 236 2.73 23.23 -15.50
CA VAL A 236 1.45 23.87 -15.76
C VAL A 236 0.56 22.96 -16.58
N TYR A 237 -0.76 23.12 -16.44
CA TYR A 237 -1.76 22.52 -17.30
C TYR A 237 -2.92 23.47 -17.48
N THR A 238 -3.32 23.68 -18.72
CA THR A 238 -4.51 24.46 -19.09
C THR A 238 -5.25 23.77 -20.22
N GLU A 239 -6.56 23.86 -20.24
CA GLU A 239 -7.37 23.39 -21.35
C GLU A 239 -8.56 24.32 -21.62
N ASP A 240 -8.98 24.33 -22.86
CA ASP A 240 -10.20 24.94 -23.33
C ASP A 240 -11.06 23.91 -24.13
N GLU A 241 -12.04 24.37 -24.87
CA GLU A 241 -12.90 23.53 -25.68
C GLU A 241 -12.11 22.75 -26.76
N TYR A 242 -11.05 23.36 -27.34
CA TYR A 242 -10.35 22.84 -28.52
C TYR A 242 -8.96 22.29 -28.22
N THR A 243 -8.29 22.80 -27.20
CA THR A 243 -6.89 22.48 -26.94
C THR A 243 -6.64 22.10 -25.50
N ALA A 244 -5.56 21.33 -25.29
CA ALA A 244 -4.96 21.10 -23.99
C ALA A 244 -3.46 21.38 -24.07
N THR A 245 -2.94 22.12 -23.13
CA THR A 245 -1.53 22.54 -23.06
C THR A 245 -0.94 22.18 -21.70
N GLY A 246 0.21 21.52 -21.68
CA GLY A 246 0.89 21.16 -20.44
C GLY A 246 2.34 20.73 -20.65
N ASN A 247 3.02 20.40 -19.56
CA ASN A 247 4.39 19.88 -19.60
C ASN A 247 4.35 18.37 -19.91
N PRO A 248 4.88 17.93 -21.08
CA PRO A 248 4.81 16.53 -21.46
C PRO A 248 5.84 15.69 -20.70
N VAL A 249 5.44 14.43 -20.39
CA VAL A 249 6.28 13.43 -19.76
C VAL A 249 6.84 12.49 -20.82
N SER A 250 8.15 12.30 -20.80
CA SER A 250 8.87 11.37 -21.69
C SER A 250 8.76 9.92 -21.20
N PRO A 251 9.00 8.92 -22.06
CA PRO A 251 8.92 7.49 -21.69
C PRO A 251 9.86 7.06 -20.56
N ASP A 252 10.90 7.82 -20.28
CA ASP A 252 11.83 7.62 -19.16
C ASP A 252 11.36 8.28 -17.84
N GLY A 253 10.16 8.88 -17.83
CA GLY A 253 9.56 9.51 -16.64
C GLY A 253 10.02 10.95 -16.39
N ARG A 254 10.79 11.55 -17.29
CA ARG A 254 11.21 12.96 -17.19
C ARG A 254 10.14 13.88 -17.75
N THR A 255 9.90 14.97 -17.07
CA THR A 255 8.97 16.02 -17.54
C THR A 255 9.73 17.10 -18.27
N ASN A 256 9.27 17.44 -19.46
CA ASN A 256 9.84 18.54 -20.24
C ASN A 256 9.47 19.88 -19.63
N ARG A 257 10.44 20.79 -19.57
CA ARG A 257 10.19 22.16 -19.14
C ARG A 257 9.31 22.93 -20.15
N GLU A 258 9.50 22.64 -21.44
CA GLU A 258 8.69 23.26 -22.50
C GLU A 258 7.31 22.59 -22.56
N THR A 259 6.28 23.41 -22.69
CA THR A 259 4.92 22.92 -22.84
C THR A 259 4.63 22.43 -24.26
N LYS A 260 3.72 21.46 -24.35
CA LYS A 260 3.16 20.98 -25.62
C LYS A 260 1.68 21.29 -25.65
N THR A 261 1.18 21.75 -26.79
CA THR A 261 -0.25 21.93 -27.05
C THR A 261 -0.74 20.82 -27.97
N ILE A 262 -1.88 20.21 -27.65
CA ILE A 262 -2.59 19.26 -28.51
C ILE A 262 -3.95 19.76 -28.89
N ASN A 263 -4.44 19.35 -30.07
CA ASN A 263 -5.79 19.60 -30.54
C ASN A 263 -6.72 18.47 -30.06
N LYS A 264 -7.69 18.75 -29.19
CA LYS A 264 -8.63 17.76 -28.64
C LYS A 264 -9.48 17.05 -29.70
N ALA A 265 -9.64 17.60 -30.89
CA ALA A 265 -10.30 16.92 -31.99
C ALA A 265 -9.50 15.68 -32.49
N GLU A 266 -8.17 15.67 -32.32
CA GLU A 266 -7.30 14.59 -32.78
C GLU A 266 -6.93 13.59 -31.68
N TYR A 267 -7.25 13.90 -30.42
CA TYR A 267 -6.89 13.09 -29.24
C TYR A 267 -8.13 12.74 -28.41
N ASP A 268 -8.10 11.56 -27.80
CA ASP A 268 -9.03 11.14 -26.76
C ASP A 268 -8.34 11.23 -25.40
N LEU A 269 -9.03 11.79 -24.41
CA LEU A 269 -8.60 11.72 -23.01
C LEU A 269 -8.84 10.29 -22.51
N ILE A 270 -7.78 9.56 -22.15
CA ILE A 270 -7.86 8.17 -21.67
C ILE A 270 -7.57 8.01 -20.17
N LEU A 271 -7.00 9.03 -19.53
CA LEU A 271 -6.84 9.09 -18.07
C LEU A 271 -6.83 10.55 -17.61
N GLY A 272 -7.69 10.86 -16.65
CA GLY A 272 -7.81 12.18 -16.04
C GLY A 272 -8.44 12.10 -14.65
N HIS A 273 -8.39 13.19 -13.91
CA HIS A 273 -8.93 13.27 -12.55
C HIS A 273 -10.37 12.76 -12.48
N GLY A 274 -10.67 11.95 -11.44
CA GLY A 274 -12.01 11.40 -11.21
C GLY A 274 -12.39 10.19 -12.04
N MET A 275 -11.65 9.84 -13.11
CA MET A 275 -11.93 8.64 -13.90
C MET A 275 -11.74 7.37 -13.05
N PRO A 276 -12.57 6.32 -13.26
CA PRO A 276 -12.42 5.07 -12.53
C PRO A 276 -11.14 4.33 -12.95
N VAL A 277 -10.34 3.91 -11.97
CA VAL A 277 -9.07 3.20 -12.18
C VAL A 277 -8.90 2.06 -11.18
N LEU A 278 -8.00 1.14 -11.49
CA LEU A 278 -7.54 0.12 -10.56
C LEU A 278 -6.24 0.59 -9.89
N ASP A 279 -6.31 0.90 -8.61
CA ASP A 279 -5.14 1.18 -7.78
C ASP A 279 -4.47 -0.14 -7.42
N MET A 280 -3.24 -0.33 -7.92
CA MET A 280 -2.47 -1.55 -7.75
C MET A 280 -1.53 -1.44 -6.56
N HIS A 281 -1.55 -2.46 -5.71
CA HIS A 281 -0.60 -2.64 -4.61
C HIS A 281 0.27 -3.86 -4.85
N ILE A 282 1.51 -3.78 -4.37
CA ILE A 282 2.52 -4.79 -4.59
C ILE A 282 2.95 -5.38 -3.24
N PRO A 283 2.35 -6.51 -2.84
CA PRO A 283 2.74 -7.20 -1.61
C PRO A 283 4.22 -7.58 -1.61
N SER A 284 4.82 -7.65 -0.43
CA SER A 284 6.18 -8.19 -0.27
C SER A 284 6.23 -9.69 -0.59
N GLY A 285 7.44 -10.19 -0.84
CA GLY A 285 7.68 -11.59 -1.19
C GLY A 285 7.37 -11.90 -2.66
N GLY A 286 7.90 -13.04 -3.12
CA GLY A 286 7.78 -13.49 -4.50
C GLY A 286 8.55 -12.65 -5.52
N GLY A 287 8.85 -13.22 -6.67
CA GLY A 287 9.38 -12.47 -7.81
C GLY A 287 8.29 -11.64 -8.49
N MET A 288 8.72 -10.67 -9.28
CA MET A 288 7.85 -9.96 -10.22
C MET A 288 8.33 -10.29 -11.63
N THR A 289 8.22 -11.56 -12.02
CA THR A 289 8.54 -11.94 -13.40
C THR A 289 7.54 -11.29 -14.35
N SER A 290 7.92 -11.17 -15.62
CA SER A 290 7.01 -10.61 -16.62
C SER A 290 5.73 -11.45 -16.72
N GLU A 291 5.83 -12.77 -16.65
CA GLU A 291 4.71 -13.70 -16.73
C GLU A 291 3.73 -13.56 -15.55
N GLU A 292 4.26 -13.42 -14.32
CA GLU A 292 3.43 -13.22 -13.13
C GLU A 292 2.75 -11.86 -13.15
N SER A 293 3.46 -10.83 -13.61
CA SER A 293 2.90 -9.48 -13.73
C SER A 293 1.78 -9.43 -14.78
N GLU A 294 2.00 -9.96 -15.97
CA GLU A 294 0.99 -10.01 -17.04
C GLU A 294 -0.23 -10.87 -16.63
N ARG A 295 0.02 -12.02 -15.98
CA ARG A 295 -1.07 -12.83 -15.44
C ARG A 295 -1.91 -12.06 -14.44
N SER A 296 -1.28 -11.29 -13.56
CA SER A 296 -1.97 -10.48 -12.55
C SER A 296 -2.79 -9.35 -13.20
N PHE A 297 -2.26 -8.70 -14.23
CA PHE A 297 -2.98 -7.68 -15.00
C PHE A 297 -4.21 -8.25 -15.70
N ARG A 298 -4.10 -9.41 -16.35
CA ARG A 298 -5.24 -10.09 -16.99
C ARG A 298 -6.31 -10.47 -15.98
N LEU A 299 -5.92 -11.05 -14.85
CA LEU A 299 -6.86 -11.40 -13.78
C LEU A 299 -7.59 -10.17 -13.24
N ALA A 300 -6.89 -9.04 -13.09
CA ALA A 300 -7.50 -7.79 -12.67
C ALA A 300 -8.50 -7.27 -13.70
N LYS A 301 -8.11 -7.21 -14.97
CA LYS A 301 -9.01 -6.81 -16.07
C LYS A 301 -10.27 -7.67 -16.07
N GLN A 302 -10.12 -9.00 -16.04
CA GLN A 302 -11.26 -9.92 -16.04
C GLN A 302 -12.15 -9.70 -14.82
N PHE A 303 -11.58 -9.75 -13.62
CA PHE A 303 -12.32 -9.62 -12.37
C PHE A 303 -13.14 -8.33 -12.31
N PHE A 304 -12.53 -7.20 -12.60
CA PHE A 304 -13.23 -5.91 -12.52
C PHE A 304 -14.18 -5.68 -13.70
N THR A 305 -13.99 -6.34 -14.85
CA THR A 305 -14.99 -6.38 -15.92
C THR A 305 -16.25 -7.12 -15.46
N GLU A 306 -16.10 -8.21 -14.72
CA GLU A 306 -17.22 -9.00 -14.20
C GLU A 306 -17.95 -8.33 -13.01
N HIS A 307 -17.20 -7.57 -12.19
CA HIS A 307 -17.69 -7.00 -10.93
C HIS A 307 -17.95 -5.48 -10.95
N SER A 308 -17.66 -4.79 -12.06
CA SER A 308 -18.00 -3.37 -12.25
C SER A 308 -19.20 -3.24 -13.15
N GLY A 309 -20.16 -2.36 -12.83
CA GLY A 309 -21.23 -2.00 -13.76
C GLY A 309 -20.67 -1.29 -14.99
N SER A 310 -21.41 -1.35 -16.12
CA SER A 310 -21.01 -0.77 -17.42
C SER A 310 -20.56 0.69 -17.33
N ASP A 311 -21.24 1.47 -16.50
CA ASP A 311 -21.03 2.92 -16.38
C ASP A 311 -19.85 3.31 -15.47
N ASN A 312 -19.20 2.33 -14.85
CA ASN A 312 -18.11 2.54 -13.89
C ASN A 312 -16.94 1.59 -14.13
N MET A 313 -16.66 1.31 -15.41
CA MET A 313 -15.54 0.46 -15.82
C MET A 313 -14.21 1.19 -15.61
N PRO A 314 -13.23 0.56 -14.96
CA PRO A 314 -11.90 1.14 -14.86
C PRO A 314 -11.27 1.32 -16.24
N VAL A 315 -10.58 2.43 -16.44
CA VAL A 315 -9.90 2.72 -17.72
C VAL A 315 -8.45 2.27 -17.74
N ALA A 316 -7.81 2.21 -16.58
CA ALA A 316 -6.39 1.85 -16.45
C ALA A 316 -6.10 1.22 -15.08
N ILE A 317 -4.98 0.50 -14.99
CA ILE A 317 -4.29 0.19 -13.73
C ILE A 317 -3.35 1.35 -13.44
N VAL A 318 -3.32 1.82 -12.18
CA VAL A 318 -2.40 2.86 -11.70
C VAL A 318 -1.68 2.38 -10.45
N CYS A 319 -0.47 2.89 -10.22
CA CYS A 319 0.26 2.65 -8.98
C CYS A 319 1.22 3.80 -8.69
N SER A 320 1.43 4.10 -7.41
CA SER A 320 2.50 5.00 -6.96
C SER A 320 3.38 4.25 -5.97
N SER A 321 4.66 4.05 -6.32
CA SER A 321 5.57 3.23 -5.51
C SER A 321 7.03 3.57 -5.80
N TRP A 322 7.92 3.21 -4.88
CA TRP A 322 9.36 3.20 -5.11
C TRP A 322 9.78 2.27 -6.26
N ILE A 323 8.98 1.24 -6.56
CA ILE A 323 9.19 0.29 -7.67
C ILE A 323 9.14 1.00 -9.03
N PHE A 324 8.44 2.11 -9.12
CA PHE A 324 8.34 2.95 -10.32
C PHE A 324 9.27 4.18 -10.26
N ASN A 325 10.29 4.14 -9.40
CA ASN A 325 11.35 5.16 -9.39
C ASN A 325 12.03 5.20 -10.77
N PRO A 326 11.99 6.35 -11.47
CA PRO A 326 12.53 6.48 -12.83
C PRO A 326 14.06 6.29 -12.90
N ASN A 327 14.76 6.37 -11.77
CA ASN A 327 16.21 6.12 -11.72
C ASN A 327 16.57 4.63 -11.55
N LEU A 328 15.62 3.71 -11.35
CA LEU A 328 15.94 2.27 -11.21
C LEU A 328 16.73 1.68 -12.39
N PRO A 329 16.52 2.08 -13.66
CA PRO A 329 17.36 1.61 -14.76
C PRO A 329 18.84 2.01 -14.67
N GLU A 330 19.17 3.05 -13.89
CA GLU A 330 20.56 3.47 -13.60
C GLU A 330 21.16 2.67 -12.44
N ILE A 331 20.30 2.12 -11.57
CA ILE A 331 20.67 1.47 -10.31
C ILE A 331 20.75 -0.05 -10.46
N LEU A 332 19.89 -0.63 -11.30
CA LEU A 332 19.70 -2.07 -11.45
C LEU A 332 20.04 -2.55 -12.87
N PRO A 333 20.45 -3.82 -13.03
CA PRO A 333 20.66 -4.41 -14.33
C PRO A 333 19.42 -4.34 -15.24
N PRO A 334 19.58 -4.13 -16.55
CA PRO A 334 18.45 -4.02 -17.49
C PRO A 334 17.51 -5.25 -17.51
N GLU A 335 18.06 -6.43 -17.20
CA GLU A 335 17.32 -7.69 -17.14
C GLU A 335 16.58 -7.92 -15.81
N SER A 336 16.74 -7.05 -14.83
CA SER A 336 16.03 -7.18 -13.56
C SER A 336 14.51 -7.06 -13.76
N ASN A 337 13.75 -7.84 -12.97
CA ASN A 337 12.30 -7.84 -13.05
C ASN A 337 11.69 -6.43 -12.83
N LEU A 338 12.30 -5.63 -11.95
CA LEU A 338 11.86 -4.25 -11.70
C LEU A 338 12.01 -3.36 -12.93
N VAL A 339 13.15 -3.45 -13.62
CA VAL A 339 13.39 -2.67 -14.84
C VAL A 339 12.49 -3.14 -15.98
N ARG A 340 12.25 -4.46 -16.10
CA ARG A 340 11.30 -5.01 -17.08
C ARG A 340 9.87 -4.52 -16.82
N LEU A 341 9.43 -4.51 -15.57
CA LEU A 341 8.11 -3.98 -15.20
C LEU A 341 7.99 -2.48 -15.52
N LEU A 342 9.03 -1.68 -15.22
CA LEU A 342 9.06 -0.27 -15.59
C LEU A 342 8.89 -0.04 -17.10
N LYS A 343 9.51 -0.87 -17.92
CA LYS A 343 9.42 -0.78 -19.40
C LYS A 343 8.06 -1.24 -19.95
N ARG A 344 7.29 -1.99 -19.16
CA ARG A 344 5.96 -2.51 -19.55
C ARG A 344 4.86 -1.47 -19.37
N VAL A 345 5.04 -0.52 -18.50
CA VAL A 345 4.04 0.46 -18.08
C VAL A 345 4.44 1.88 -18.48
N HIS A 346 3.49 2.80 -18.46
CA HIS A 346 3.76 4.21 -18.78
C HIS A 346 4.03 5.01 -17.49
N PRO A 347 5.10 5.82 -17.42
CA PRO A 347 5.45 6.55 -16.23
C PRO A 347 4.55 7.77 -16.01
N ILE A 348 4.24 8.04 -14.75
CA ILE A 348 3.64 9.31 -14.30
C ILE A 348 4.51 9.87 -13.18
N PRO A 349 4.96 11.13 -13.27
CA PRO A 349 5.74 11.76 -12.21
C PRO A 349 4.98 11.80 -10.89
N ARG A 350 5.69 11.61 -9.78
CA ARG A 350 5.14 11.72 -8.42
C ARG A 350 6.05 12.60 -7.58
N ALA A 351 5.45 13.54 -6.87
CA ALA A 351 6.15 14.28 -5.84
C ALA A 351 6.69 13.30 -4.79
N SER A 352 7.94 13.44 -4.40
CA SER A 352 8.63 12.48 -3.57
C SER A 352 9.67 13.14 -2.66
N THR A 353 9.64 12.78 -1.40
CA THR A 353 10.74 13.04 -0.47
C THR A 353 11.95 12.16 -0.82
N LYS A 354 13.10 12.43 -0.16
CA LYS A 354 14.32 11.62 -0.38
C LYS A 354 14.26 10.23 0.28
N THR A 355 13.20 9.93 1.03
CA THR A 355 13.09 8.70 1.85
C THR A 355 11.83 7.89 1.57
N ASP A 356 10.93 8.37 0.73
CA ASP A 356 9.68 7.68 0.42
C ASP A 356 9.94 6.26 -0.10
N GLY A 357 9.26 5.28 0.47
CA GLY A 357 9.37 3.88 0.08
C GLY A 357 10.61 3.13 0.56
N LEU A 358 11.62 3.78 1.18
CA LEU A 358 12.81 3.11 1.70
C LEU A 358 12.47 2.09 2.81
N TRP A 359 11.41 2.34 3.56
CA TRP A 359 10.96 1.38 4.56
C TRP A 359 10.69 -0.01 3.98
N PHE A 360 10.09 -0.09 2.80
CA PHE A 360 9.79 -1.38 2.15
C PHE A 360 11.04 -2.13 1.67
N ILE A 361 12.14 -1.41 1.48
CA ILE A 361 13.43 -2.01 1.05
C ILE A 361 14.23 -2.46 2.27
N PHE A 362 14.21 -1.67 3.34
CA PHE A 362 15.11 -1.84 4.47
C PHE A 362 14.42 -2.35 5.74
N LEU A 363 13.08 -2.27 5.83
CA LEU A 363 12.26 -2.70 6.98
C LEU A 363 12.81 -2.16 8.31
N HIS A 364 13.21 -0.87 8.31
CA HIS A 364 13.78 -0.21 9.48
C HIS A 364 12.70 0.34 10.41
N GLU A 365 13.00 0.48 11.68
CA GLU A 365 12.21 1.23 12.63
C GLU A 365 12.72 2.68 12.72
N GLY A 366 11.80 3.63 12.91
CA GLY A 366 12.12 5.04 13.00
C GLY A 366 12.56 5.68 11.68
N ALA A 367 13.33 6.77 11.76
CA ALA A 367 13.84 7.48 10.60
C ALA A 367 14.92 6.65 9.88
N PHE A 368 14.96 6.76 8.54
CA PHE A 368 15.97 6.07 7.74
C PHE A 368 17.37 6.67 7.99
N GLU A 369 18.31 5.81 8.39
CA GLU A 369 19.71 6.16 8.59
C GLU A 369 20.61 5.36 7.63
N LEU A 370 21.16 6.01 6.62
CA LEU A 370 21.95 5.39 5.55
C LEU A 370 23.13 4.54 6.08
N LEU A 371 23.82 5.03 7.10
CA LEU A 371 24.99 4.34 7.69
C LEU A 371 24.60 3.05 8.42
N LYS A 372 23.38 2.94 8.91
CA LYS A 372 22.84 1.77 9.62
C LYS A 372 22.04 0.84 8.70
N ALA A 373 21.81 1.25 7.45
CA ALA A 373 20.98 0.50 6.52
C ALA A 373 21.55 -0.89 6.22
N PRO A 374 20.73 -1.95 6.30
CA PRO A 374 21.18 -3.31 5.99
C PRO A 374 21.58 -3.44 4.52
N ARG A 375 22.61 -4.24 4.24
CA ARG A 375 23.14 -4.51 2.89
C ARG A 375 23.11 -6.00 2.57
N LYS A 376 22.03 -6.67 2.94
CA LYS A 376 21.88 -8.13 2.79
C LYS A 376 21.57 -8.55 1.36
N THR A 377 20.66 -7.82 0.68
CA THR A 377 20.23 -8.12 -0.69
C THR A 377 20.98 -7.29 -1.73
N SER A 378 20.95 -7.73 -3.00
CA SER A 378 21.49 -6.97 -4.14
C SER A 378 20.79 -5.61 -4.30
N LEU A 379 19.49 -5.56 -4.10
CA LEU A 379 18.70 -4.31 -4.14
C LEU A 379 19.16 -3.35 -3.04
N GLN A 380 19.26 -3.79 -1.78
CA GLN A 380 19.72 -2.96 -0.69
C GLN A 380 21.11 -2.37 -0.95
N LYS A 381 22.04 -3.20 -1.46
CA LYS A 381 23.42 -2.75 -1.82
C LYS A 381 23.39 -1.72 -2.93
N ALA A 382 22.57 -1.94 -3.96
CA ALA A 382 22.47 -1.04 -5.11
C ALA A 382 21.86 0.32 -4.70
N VAL A 383 20.77 0.33 -3.95
CA VAL A 383 20.11 1.54 -3.45
C VAL A 383 21.02 2.33 -2.50
N THR A 384 21.68 1.63 -1.55
CA THR A 384 22.61 2.29 -0.62
C THR A 384 23.75 2.97 -1.38
N ARG A 385 24.38 2.27 -2.35
CA ARG A 385 25.45 2.83 -3.19
C ARG A 385 24.98 4.04 -4.00
N TYR A 386 23.78 4.00 -4.55
CA TYR A 386 23.20 5.11 -5.30
C TYR A 386 23.08 6.37 -4.44
N ILE A 387 22.54 6.20 -3.20
CA ILE A 387 22.37 7.32 -2.28
C ILE A 387 23.73 7.84 -1.76
N GLU A 388 24.69 6.95 -1.46
CA GLU A 388 26.06 7.31 -1.04
C GLU A 388 26.82 8.12 -2.10
N ASN A 389 26.55 7.85 -3.37
CA ASN A 389 27.11 8.60 -4.50
C ASN A 389 26.36 9.92 -4.79
N GLY A 390 25.48 10.37 -3.90
CA GLY A 390 24.73 11.61 -4.03
C GLY A 390 23.46 11.50 -4.87
N GLY A 391 23.06 10.29 -5.26
CA GLY A 391 21.81 10.04 -5.97
C GLY A 391 20.59 10.39 -5.11
N ARG A 392 19.62 11.12 -5.68
CA ARG A 392 18.37 11.43 -5.00
C ARG A 392 17.42 10.25 -5.16
N TRP A 393 17.07 9.60 -4.04
CA TRP A 393 16.03 8.57 -4.05
C TRP A 393 14.65 9.19 -4.32
N ARG A 394 13.80 8.47 -5.06
CA ARG A 394 12.45 8.92 -5.46
C ARG A 394 11.46 7.76 -5.45
N ILE A 395 10.18 8.10 -5.42
CA ILE A 395 9.13 7.23 -5.91
C ILE A 395 8.70 7.68 -7.31
N GLY A 396 8.00 6.82 -8.01
CA GLY A 396 7.35 7.15 -9.28
C GLY A 396 5.91 6.68 -9.29
N GLY A 397 5.19 7.10 -10.29
CA GLY A 397 3.87 6.57 -10.63
C GLY A 397 3.91 5.84 -11.97
N MET A 398 2.91 5.01 -12.17
CA MET A 398 2.66 4.38 -13.46
C MET A 398 1.16 4.35 -13.77
N PHE A 399 0.83 4.22 -15.05
CA PHE A 399 -0.45 3.74 -15.51
C PHE A 399 -0.26 2.69 -16.60
N LEU A 400 -1.26 1.82 -16.74
CA LEU A 400 -1.37 0.82 -17.80
C LEU A 400 -2.83 0.80 -18.27
N PRO A 401 -3.15 1.30 -19.47
CA PRO A 401 -4.50 1.24 -20.01
C PRO A 401 -5.02 -0.19 -20.08
N LEU A 402 -6.28 -0.43 -19.69
CA LEU A 402 -6.83 -1.79 -19.69
C LEU A 402 -6.96 -2.38 -21.10
N ASP A 403 -7.06 -1.56 -22.12
CA ASP A 403 -7.08 -2.00 -23.51
C ASP A 403 -5.69 -2.41 -24.05
N GLU A 404 -4.60 -2.14 -23.34
CA GLU A 404 -3.25 -2.63 -23.63
C GLU A 404 -2.91 -3.95 -22.92
N ILE A 405 -3.87 -4.52 -22.17
CA ILE A 405 -3.73 -5.82 -21.52
C ILE A 405 -4.44 -6.86 -22.42
N GLU A 406 -3.68 -7.82 -22.92
CA GLU A 406 -4.15 -8.94 -23.76
C GLU A 406 -4.92 -10.00 -22.97
#